data_0d916fd2d9ad7556d83d0aa3670fc161
#
_entry.id   0d916fd2d9ad7556d83d0aa3670fc161
#
_cell.length_a   1.000
_cell.length_b   1.000
_cell.length_c   1.000
_cell.angle_alpha   90.00
_cell.angle_beta   90.00
_cell.angle_gamma   90.00
#
_symmetry.space_group_name_H-M   'P 1'
#
loop_
_entity.id
_entity.type
_entity.pdbx_description
1 polymer ?
#
loop_
_entity_poly.entity_id
_entity_poly.type
_entity_poly.pdbx_seq_one_letter_code
_entity_poly.pdbx_strand_id
1 'polypeptide(L)'
;KYSNRHMTIGRVAHITEGTKPGLGRSNCQFRNRCRRGCPFGAYFSSNSSTLPAAEATGNMTLRTNSIVYEVIYDELNKRATGVKIIDSESNLTYEFKAKIIFMCASTVPTTSILMQSKSNRFPNGLGNDSGELGHNIMDHHFQIGADATYDGFEDKYYTGRRPNGIYIPRFQNIGGKTKNTNFLRGYGYQGGASRTDWTKYVKEASYGEKLKQAVIRPGEWTMGLNGFGEVLPYHDNKIFLDYNKTDKWGLPTVTFDAKLRENELNMRKDMQLQAMEMLDNAGFKNV
;
A
#
# COMPACT_ATOMS: atom_id res chain seq x y z
N LYS A 1 -8.64 6.83 -25.36
CA LYS A 1 -9.11 7.03 -26.73
C LYS A 1 -8.52 6.00 -27.69
N TYR A 2 -7.23 5.71 -27.61
CA TYR A 2 -6.53 4.84 -28.56
C TYR A 2 -6.64 3.33 -28.25
N SER A 3 -7.01 2.96 -27.03
CA SER A 3 -7.05 1.57 -26.59
C SER A 3 -8.46 1.07 -26.23
N ASN A 4 -9.48 1.88 -26.42
CA ASN A 4 -10.86 1.62 -25.97
C ASN A 4 -10.95 1.31 -24.44
N ARG A 5 -10.01 1.81 -23.66
CA ARG A 5 -10.02 1.71 -22.20
C ARG A 5 -10.45 3.05 -21.60
N HIS A 6 -11.19 2.98 -20.52
CA HIS A 6 -11.56 4.18 -19.77
C HIS A 6 -10.43 4.55 -18.81
N MET A 7 -9.88 5.74 -18.97
CA MET A 7 -8.85 6.26 -18.08
C MET A 7 -9.41 7.47 -17.31
N THR A 8 -9.16 7.51 -16.03
CA THR A 8 -9.52 8.62 -15.16
C THR A 8 -8.32 9.04 -14.31
N ILE A 9 -8.42 10.21 -13.70
CA ILE A 9 -7.40 10.66 -12.75
C ILE A 9 -7.58 9.91 -11.42
N GLY A 10 -6.49 9.56 -10.78
CA GLY A 10 -6.48 9.00 -9.44
C GLY A 10 -6.92 10.04 -8.41
N ARG A 11 -7.62 9.59 -7.37
CA ARG A 11 -8.08 10.45 -6.27
C ARG A 11 -7.00 10.58 -5.20
N VAL A 12 -6.90 11.77 -4.62
CA VAL A 12 -6.06 12.04 -3.45
C VAL A 12 -6.81 12.91 -2.45
N ALA A 13 -6.51 12.70 -1.19
CA ALA A 13 -7.07 13.51 -0.11
C ALA A 13 -6.15 14.70 0.17
N HIS A 14 -6.43 15.82 -0.46
CA HIS A 14 -5.77 17.10 -0.22
C HIS A 14 -6.76 18.13 0.30
N ILE A 15 -6.34 18.99 1.21
CA ILE A 15 -7.08 20.20 1.56
C ILE A 15 -6.96 21.18 0.39
N THR A 16 -8.10 21.58 -0.15
CA THR A 16 -8.21 22.54 -1.23
C THR A 16 -8.69 23.89 -0.72
N GLU A 17 -8.76 24.89 -1.58
CA GLU A 17 -9.27 26.22 -1.27
C GLU A 17 -10.69 26.17 -0.67
N GLY A 18 -10.99 27.16 0.16
CA GLY A 18 -12.29 27.29 0.83
C GLY A 18 -12.45 26.47 2.12
N THR A 19 -11.53 25.59 2.45
CA THR A 19 -11.57 24.81 3.68
C THR A 19 -10.80 25.52 4.80
N LYS A 20 -11.35 25.49 6.02
CA LYS A 20 -10.65 25.88 7.24
C LYS A 20 -10.21 24.61 7.98
N PRO A 21 -9.03 24.11 7.70
CA PRO A 21 -8.64 22.77 8.17
C PRO A 21 -8.42 22.65 9.68
N GLY A 22 -8.06 23.73 10.38
CA GLY A 22 -7.75 23.69 11.80
C GLY A 22 -6.53 22.82 12.17
N LEU A 23 -6.22 22.73 13.45
CA LEU A 23 -5.20 21.83 14.03
C LEU A 23 -3.83 21.90 13.33
N GLY A 24 -3.38 23.10 12.98
CA GLY A 24 -2.08 23.32 12.32
C GLY A 24 -2.03 22.91 10.84
N ARG A 25 -3.15 22.46 10.26
CA ARG A 25 -3.23 22.12 8.84
C ARG A 25 -3.58 23.35 8.00
N SER A 26 -3.07 23.40 6.78
CA SER A 26 -3.36 24.47 5.83
C SER A 26 -3.58 23.92 4.41
N ASN A 27 -3.99 24.78 3.50
CA ASN A 27 -4.28 24.39 2.12
C ASN A 27 -3.02 23.95 1.36
N CYS A 28 -3.22 23.12 0.36
CA CYS A 28 -2.16 22.64 -0.52
C CYS A 28 -1.41 23.81 -1.19
N GLN A 29 -0.09 23.80 -1.08
CA GLN A 29 0.79 24.81 -1.67
C GLN A 29 1.34 24.39 -3.04
N PHE A 30 0.74 23.39 -3.68
CA PHE A 30 1.04 22.92 -5.05
C PHE A 30 2.52 22.58 -5.31
N ARG A 31 3.25 22.12 -4.31
CA ARG A 31 4.70 21.86 -4.40
C ARG A 31 5.07 20.54 -5.03
N ASN A 32 4.12 19.64 -5.26
CA ASN A 32 4.33 18.29 -5.79
C ASN A 32 5.38 17.45 -5.02
N ARG A 33 5.52 17.66 -3.72
CA ARG A 33 6.49 16.97 -2.84
C ARG A 33 5.84 16.12 -1.75
N CYS A 34 4.61 15.67 -1.99
CA CYS A 34 3.80 14.96 -0.99
C CYS A 34 4.45 13.66 -0.50
N ARG A 35 5.21 12.96 -1.35
CA ARG A 35 5.94 11.72 -0.98
C ARG A 35 7.07 11.94 0.03
N ARG A 36 7.54 13.17 0.19
CA ARG A 36 8.60 13.55 1.15
C ARG A 36 8.04 14.08 2.47
N GLY A 37 6.75 13.93 2.68
CA GLY A 37 6.02 14.56 3.77
C GLY A 37 5.46 15.93 3.37
N CYS A 38 4.29 16.25 3.92
CA CYS A 38 3.63 17.53 3.67
C CYS A 38 3.72 18.41 4.93
N PRO A 39 4.60 19.44 4.96
CA PRO A 39 4.77 20.27 6.16
C PRO A 39 3.53 21.14 6.46
N PHE A 40 2.60 21.25 5.50
CA PHE A 40 1.36 22.00 5.64
C PHE A 40 0.19 21.13 6.13
N GLY A 41 0.39 19.84 6.35
CA GLY A 41 -0.70 18.91 6.67
C GLY A 41 -1.82 18.86 5.63
N ALA A 42 -1.61 19.43 4.43
CA ALA A 42 -2.60 19.46 3.36
C ALA A 42 -2.89 18.08 2.80
N TYR A 43 -1.87 17.25 2.62
CA TYR A 43 -2.00 15.85 2.27
C TYR A 43 -2.43 15.05 3.50
N PHE A 44 -3.51 14.28 3.37
CA PHE A 44 -4.05 13.52 4.49
C PHE A 44 -3.10 12.42 4.95
N SER A 45 -2.92 12.37 6.26
CA SER A 45 -2.36 11.21 6.98
C SER A 45 -2.92 11.20 8.39
N SER A 46 -2.89 10.07 9.08
CA SER A 46 -3.31 10.01 10.48
C SER A 46 -2.50 10.98 11.35
N ASN A 47 -1.19 11.07 11.11
CA ASN A 47 -0.30 11.96 11.86
C ASN A 47 -0.62 13.45 11.70
N SER A 48 -1.12 13.86 10.55
CA SER A 48 -1.45 15.27 10.29
C SER A 48 -2.92 15.60 10.52
N SER A 49 -3.78 14.63 10.73
CA SER A 49 -5.23 14.84 10.73
C SER A 49 -5.94 14.21 11.93
N THR A 50 -6.13 12.89 11.90
CA THR A 50 -6.98 12.20 12.89
C THR A 50 -6.35 12.10 14.27
N LEU A 51 -5.04 11.89 14.37
CA LEU A 51 -4.37 11.85 15.69
C LEU A 51 -4.40 13.21 16.40
N PRO A 52 -3.99 14.32 15.77
CA PRO A 52 -4.13 15.64 16.40
C PRO A 52 -5.59 15.98 16.78
N ALA A 53 -6.54 15.57 15.97
CA ALA A 53 -7.96 15.78 16.28
C ALA A 53 -8.42 14.97 17.51
N ALA A 54 -7.97 13.72 17.61
CA ALA A 54 -8.27 12.88 18.77
C ALA A 54 -7.59 13.40 20.05
N GLU A 55 -6.34 13.82 19.92
CA GLU A 55 -5.57 14.42 21.03
C GLU A 55 -6.26 15.69 21.57
N ALA A 56 -6.73 16.55 20.68
CA ALA A 56 -7.44 17.77 21.04
C ALA A 56 -8.73 17.55 21.85
N THR A 57 -9.29 16.34 21.83
CA THR A 57 -10.46 16.00 22.67
C THR A 57 -10.11 15.80 24.14
N GLY A 58 -8.84 15.62 24.48
CA GLY A 58 -8.38 15.24 25.82
C GLY A 58 -8.72 13.78 26.22
N ASN A 59 -9.33 13.01 25.34
CA ASN A 59 -9.78 11.63 25.62
C ASN A 59 -8.89 10.55 24.98
N MET A 60 -7.77 10.95 24.36
CA MET A 60 -6.83 10.01 23.74
C MET A 60 -5.54 9.91 24.57
N THR A 61 -5.09 8.68 24.77
CA THR A 61 -3.71 8.39 25.21
C THR A 61 -3.00 7.64 24.10
N LEU A 62 -2.00 8.27 23.49
CA LEU A 62 -1.14 7.65 22.48
C LEU A 62 0.11 7.09 23.17
N ARG A 63 0.28 5.78 23.14
CA ARG A 63 1.51 5.12 23.61
C ARG A 63 2.28 4.57 22.41
N THR A 64 3.39 5.18 22.11
CA THR A 64 4.36 4.69 21.11
C THR A 64 5.25 3.59 21.71
N ASN A 65 6.16 3.05 20.91
CA ASN A 65 7.14 2.04 21.33
C ASN A 65 6.53 0.80 22.01
N SER A 66 5.30 0.45 21.61
CA SER A 66 4.52 -0.62 22.22
C SER A 66 4.23 -1.72 21.20
N ILE A 67 4.85 -2.87 21.40
CA ILE A 67 4.69 -4.03 20.52
C ILE A 67 3.61 -4.93 21.13
N VAL A 68 2.40 -4.82 20.60
CA VAL A 68 1.30 -5.70 20.99
C VAL A 68 1.55 -7.08 20.41
N TYR A 69 1.57 -8.09 21.24
CA TYR A 69 1.81 -9.47 20.81
C TYR A 69 0.71 -10.46 21.20
N GLU A 70 -0.16 -10.10 22.15
CA GLU A 70 -1.22 -10.99 22.64
C GLU A 70 -2.46 -10.19 23.03
N VAL A 71 -3.63 -10.72 22.74
CA VAL A 71 -4.92 -10.28 23.26
C VAL A 71 -5.27 -11.17 24.46
N ILE A 72 -5.56 -10.57 25.60
CA ILE A 72 -5.93 -11.28 26.83
C ILE A 72 -7.40 -11.73 26.73
N TYR A 73 -7.63 -13.03 26.76
CA TYR A 73 -8.97 -13.61 26.78
C TYR A 73 -9.33 -14.08 28.19
N ASP A 74 -10.47 -13.62 28.66
CA ASP A 74 -11.07 -14.04 29.94
C ASP A 74 -12.04 -15.21 29.69
N GLU A 75 -11.65 -16.40 30.14
CA GLU A 75 -12.43 -17.62 29.92
C GLU A 75 -13.72 -17.65 30.70
N LEU A 76 -13.78 -17.02 31.88
CA LEU A 76 -14.97 -16.97 32.71
C LEU A 76 -16.05 -16.08 32.10
N ASN A 77 -15.63 -14.89 31.66
CA ASN A 77 -16.51 -13.91 31.05
C ASN A 77 -16.64 -14.06 29.54
N LYS A 78 -15.91 -15.02 28.94
CA LYS A 78 -15.91 -15.36 27.50
C LYS A 78 -15.69 -14.15 26.59
N ARG A 79 -14.73 -13.29 26.93
CA ARG A 79 -14.44 -12.06 26.17
C ARG A 79 -12.99 -11.65 26.24
N ALA A 80 -12.55 -10.89 25.23
CA ALA A 80 -11.28 -10.18 25.30
C ALA A 80 -11.36 -9.04 26.33
N THR A 81 -10.32 -8.88 27.14
CA THR A 81 -10.29 -7.92 28.25
C THR A 81 -9.12 -6.97 28.21
N GLY A 82 -8.13 -7.21 27.34
CA GLY A 82 -6.95 -6.38 27.25
C GLY A 82 -5.95 -6.89 26.23
N VAL A 83 -4.79 -6.28 26.24
CA VAL A 83 -3.65 -6.67 25.41
C VAL A 83 -2.37 -6.72 26.24
N LYS A 84 -1.44 -7.59 25.85
CA LYS A 84 -0.05 -7.57 26.32
C LYS A 84 0.85 -6.91 25.32
N ILE A 85 1.76 -6.13 25.83
CA ILE A 85 2.75 -5.42 25.01
C ILE A 85 4.16 -5.65 25.54
N ILE A 86 5.13 -5.54 24.64
CA ILE A 86 6.54 -5.32 25.00
C ILE A 86 6.86 -3.85 24.73
N ASP A 87 7.40 -3.16 25.71
CA ASP A 87 7.97 -1.84 25.52
C ASP A 87 9.30 -1.96 24.79
N SER A 88 9.41 -1.36 23.61
CA SER A 88 10.58 -1.57 22.74
C SER A 88 11.85 -0.85 23.21
N GLU A 89 11.76 0.01 24.22
CA GLU A 89 12.91 0.71 24.80
C GLU A 89 13.44 -0.02 26.03
N SER A 90 12.55 -0.41 26.93
CA SER A 90 12.90 -1.09 28.19
C SER A 90 12.92 -2.61 28.10
N ASN A 91 12.33 -3.19 27.07
CA ASN A 91 12.05 -4.63 26.92
C ASN A 91 11.18 -5.22 28.04
N LEU A 92 10.46 -4.39 28.79
CA LEU A 92 9.54 -4.83 29.80
C LEU A 92 8.15 -5.11 29.21
N THR A 93 7.45 -6.07 29.80
CA THR A 93 6.10 -6.43 29.39
C THR A 93 5.07 -5.71 30.27
N TYR A 94 3.99 -5.20 29.63
CA TYR A 94 2.87 -4.56 30.29
C TYR A 94 1.54 -5.10 29.79
N GLU A 95 0.53 -5.01 30.63
CA GLU A 95 -0.86 -5.31 30.28
C GLU A 95 -1.71 -4.04 30.28
N PHE A 96 -2.52 -3.87 29.24
CA PHE A 96 -3.50 -2.80 29.14
C PHE A 96 -4.89 -3.40 29.01
N LYS A 97 -5.81 -3.01 29.90
CA LYS A 97 -7.18 -3.50 29.89
C LYS A 97 -8.13 -2.52 29.21
N ALA A 98 -9.09 -3.04 28.48
CA ALA A 98 -10.11 -2.27 27.79
C ALA A 98 -11.43 -3.02 27.68
N LYS A 99 -12.54 -2.28 27.60
CA LYS A 99 -13.87 -2.86 27.35
C LYS A 99 -14.04 -3.34 25.90
N ILE A 100 -13.42 -2.64 24.96
CA ILE A 100 -13.44 -2.93 23.52
C ILE A 100 -12.00 -2.83 22.99
N ILE A 101 -11.60 -3.77 22.15
CA ILE A 101 -10.28 -3.81 21.53
C ILE A 101 -10.46 -3.81 20.01
N PHE A 102 -9.87 -2.83 19.33
CA PHE A 102 -9.83 -2.74 17.88
C PHE A 102 -8.47 -3.22 17.36
N MET A 103 -8.49 -4.32 16.61
CA MET A 103 -7.29 -4.89 15.99
C MET A 103 -7.01 -4.19 14.65
N CYS A 104 -6.18 -3.14 14.68
CA CYS A 104 -5.87 -2.30 13.52
C CYS A 104 -4.40 -2.39 13.11
N ALA A 105 -3.73 -3.50 13.41
CA ALA A 105 -2.31 -3.70 13.15
C ALA A 105 -1.98 -4.13 11.71
N SER A 106 -2.92 -4.03 10.76
CA SER A 106 -2.84 -4.60 9.41
C SER A 106 -2.96 -6.14 9.41
N THR A 107 -3.11 -6.73 8.22
CA THR A 107 -3.43 -8.17 8.06
C THR A 107 -2.42 -9.08 8.76
N VAL A 108 -1.15 -8.95 8.40
CA VAL A 108 -0.10 -9.87 8.89
C VAL A 108 0.15 -9.74 10.40
N PRO A 109 0.39 -8.54 10.95
CA PRO A 109 0.57 -8.40 12.40
C PRO A 109 -0.68 -8.76 13.21
N THR A 110 -1.88 -8.42 12.73
CA THR A 110 -3.12 -8.82 13.40
C THR A 110 -3.23 -10.33 13.48
N THR A 111 -2.97 -11.05 12.39
CA THR A 111 -2.98 -12.51 12.37
C THR A 111 -1.93 -13.08 13.31
N SER A 112 -0.72 -12.53 13.33
CA SER A 112 0.34 -12.93 14.25
C SER A 112 -0.07 -12.76 15.73
N ILE A 113 -0.65 -11.62 16.07
CA ILE A 113 -1.16 -11.36 17.42
C ILE A 113 -2.22 -12.38 17.81
N LEU A 114 -3.19 -12.64 16.93
CA LEU A 114 -4.25 -13.62 17.18
C LEU A 114 -3.70 -15.05 17.33
N MET A 115 -2.71 -15.45 16.52
CA MET A 115 -2.04 -16.76 16.63
C MET A 115 -1.28 -16.92 17.94
N GLN A 116 -0.72 -15.84 18.49
CA GLN A 116 -0.03 -15.83 19.76
C GLN A 116 -0.98 -15.78 20.95
N SER A 117 -2.22 -15.30 20.76
CA SER A 117 -3.24 -15.17 21.79
C SER A 117 -3.91 -16.52 22.07
N LYS A 118 -3.18 -17.40 22.76
CA LYS A 118 -3.65 -18.76 23.09
C LYS A 118 -4.30 -18.82 24.47
N SER A 119 -5.29 -19.69 24.60
CA SER A 119 -5.96 -20.01 25.87
C SER A 119 -6.48 -21.45 25.84
N ASN A 120 -7.05 -21.96 26.93
CA ASN A 120 -7.67 -23.27 26.91
C ASN A 120 -8.84 -23.32 25.89
N ARG A 121 -9.59 -22.23 25.76
CA ARG A 121 -10.66 -22.10 24.76
C ARG A 121 -10.14 -22.01 23.32
N PHE A 122 -8.98 -21.37 23.14
CA PHE A 122 -8.39 -21.12 21.82
C PHE A 122 -6.93 -21.61 21.75
N PRO A 123 -6.69 -22.91 21.78
CA PRO A 123 -5.32 -23.46 21.83
C PRO A 123 -4.50 -23.15 20.57
N ASN A 124 -5.17 -22.92 19.46
CA ASN A 124 -4.55 -22.62 18.15
C ASN A 124 -4.64 -21.14 17.74
N GLY A 125 -4.87 -20.24 18.72
CA GLY A 125 -5.02 -18.79 18.50
C GLY A 125 -6.43 -18.28 18.66
N LEU A 126 -6.55 -17.06 19.12
CA LEU A 126 -7.84 -16.43 19.44
C LEU A 126 -8.75 -16.35 18.20
N GLY A 127 -9.97 -16.89 18.35
CA GLY A 127 -10.98 -16.91 17.29
C GLY A 127 -10.74 -17.93 16.19
N ASN A 128 -9.79 -18.87 16.36
CA ASN A 128 -9.46 -19.87 15.36
C ASN A 128 -10.23 -21.19 15.52
N ASP A 129 -11.53 -21.10 15.79
CA ASP A 129 -12.40 -22.29 15.87
C ASP A 129 -12.58 -23.00 14.53
N SER A 130 -12.55 -22.25 13.44
CA SER A 130 -12.66 -22.78 12.08
C SER A 130 -11.36 -23.39 11.54
N GLY A 131 -10.21 -23.07 12.15
CA GLY A 131 -8.90 -23.44 11.62
C GLY A 131 -8.39 -22.54 10.47
N GLU A 132 -9.12 -21.48 10.13
CA GLU A 132 -8.81 -20.64 8.96
C GLU A 132 -7.83 -19.49 9.28
N LEU A 133 -7.48 -19.27 10.54
CA LEU A 133 -6.57 -18.20 10.91
C LEU A 133 -5.21 -18.38 10.24
N GLY A 134 -4.83 -17.41 9.41
CA GLY A 134 -3.60 -17.41 8.62
C GLY A 134 -3.71 -18.04 7.25
N HIS A 135 -4.80 -18.72 6.93
CA HIS A 135 -5.05 -19.32 5.60
C HIS A 135 -5.64 -18.32 4.61
N ASN A 136 -5.76 -18.73 3.35
CA ASN A 136 -6.38 -17.95 2.27
C ASN A 136 -5.72 -16.59 2.04
N ILE A 137 -4.39 -16.50 2.12
CA ILE A 137 -3.68 -15.25 1.85
C ILE A 137 -3.92 -14.83 0.41
N MET A 138 -4.44 -13.62 0.27
CA MET A 138 -4.59 -12.93 -1.00
C MET A 138 -3.85 -11.60 -0.93
N ASP A 139 -3.05 -11.32 -1.94
CA ASP A 139 -2.42 -10.03 -2.12
C ASP A 139 -2.74 -9.50 -3.51
N HIS A 140 -2.40 -8.27 -3.79
CA HIS A 140 -2.41 -7.75 -5.15
C HIS A 140 -1.24 -8.31 -5.95
N HIS A 141 -1.44 -8.50 -7.24
CA HIS A 141 -0.32 -8.61 -8.14
C HIS A 141 0.47 -7.31 -8.08
N PHE A 142 1.78 -7.41 -8.01
CA PHE A 142 2.66 -6.28 -7.82
C PHE A 142 3.77 -6.26 -8.86
N GLN A 143 4.23 -5.07 -9.25
CA GLN A 143 5.31 -4.86 -10.22
C GLN A 143 5.08 -5.54 -11.58
N ILE A 144 3.85 -5.53 -12.07
CA ILE A 144 3.49 -5.97 -13.41
C ILE A 144 2.88 -4.82 -14.18
N GLY A 145 3.39 -4.57 -15.38
CA GLY A 145 2.93 -3.50 -16.24
C GLY A 145 3.96 -3.17 -17.29
N ALA A 146 3.99 -1.93 -17.71
CA ALA A 146 4.96 -1.41 -18.66
C ALA A 146 5.27 0.05 -18.38
N ASP A 147 6.47 0.44 -18.71
CA ASP A 147 6.95 1.81 -18.73
C ASP A 147 7.35 2.19 -20.15
N ALA A 148 7.23 3.47 -20.51
CA ALA A 148 7.56 3.96 -21.82
C ALA A 148 8.00 5.42 -21.79
N THR A 149 8.63 5.87 -22.84
CA THR A 149 9.04 7.27 -23.04
C THR A 149 8.18 7.95 -24.09
N TYR A 150 8.12 9.26 -24.04
CA TYR A 150 7.36 10.07 -25.00
C TYR A 150 8.15 11.29 -25.44
N ASP A 151 8.32 11.41 -26.76
CA ASP A 151 8.91 12.57 -27.40
C ASP A 151 7.84 13.63 -27.62
N GLY A 152 7.89 14.72 -26.94
CA GLY A 152 6.93 15.80 -27.07
C GLY A 152 6.61 16.44 -25.74
N PHE A 153 5.76 17.45 -25.78
CA PHE A 153 5.47 18.27 -24.60
C PHE A 153 6.72 18.80 -23.90
N GLU A 154 7.78 19.12 -24.67
CA GLU A 154 9.03 19.64 -24.13
C GLU A 154 8.86 20.97 -23.41
N ASP A 155 7.85 21.76 -23.81
CA ASP A 155 7.42 23.02 -23.20
C ASP A 155 6.59 22.83 -21.94
N LYS A 156 6.18 21.60 -21.62
CA LYS A 156 5.35 21.29 -20.46
C LYS A 156 6.18 20.82 -19.29
N TYR A 157 5.83 21.31 -18.15
CA TYR A 157 6.33 20.84 -16.86
C TYR A 157 5.15 20.69 -15.91
N TYR A 158 5.13 19.62 -15.12
CA TYR A 158 4.06 19.47 -14.17
C TYR A 158 4.39 20.17 -12.86
N THR A 159 3.63 21.14 -12.52
CA THR A 159 3.53 21.74 -11.19
C THR A 159 2.09 21.65 -10.73
N GLY A 160 1.87 21.63 -9.45
CA GLY A 160 0.53 21.61 -8.93
C GLY A 160 0.30 20.60 -7.82
N ARG A 161 -0.96 20.27 -7.58
CA ARG A 161 -1.34 19.22 -6.63
C ARG A 161 -0.73 17.91 -7.12
N ARG A 162 -0.24 17.09 -6.18
CA ARG A 162 0.12 15.72 -6.51
C ARG A 162 -1.14 15.01 -7.01
N PRO A 163 -1.24 14.68 -8.29
CA PRO A 163 -2.24 13.73 -8.71
C PRO A 163 -1.82 12.36 -8.17
N ASN A 164 -2.75 11.53 -7.82
CA ASN A 164 -2.46 10.10 -7.58
C ASN A 164 -2.32 9.38 -8.91
N GLY A 165 -1.69 10.03 -9.89
CA GLY A 165 -1.53 9.54 -11.23
C GLY A 165 -2.83 9.36 -11.96
N ILE A 166 -2.88 8.33 -12.80
CA ILE A 166 -4.07 7.88 -13.53
C ILE A 166 -4.57 6.56 -12.96
N TYR A 167 -5.82 6.26 -13.25
CA TYR A 167 -6.46 5.01 -12.93
C TYR A 167 -7.23 4.49 -14.15
N ILE A 168 -6.96 3.24 -14.52
CA ILE A 168 -7.73 2.52 -15.53
C ILE A 168 -8.47 1.40 -14.77
N PRO A 169 -9.79 1.54 -14.58
CA PRO A 169 -10.56 0.52 -13.88
C PRO A 169 -10.57 -0.81 -14.63
N ARG A 170 -10.92 -1.86 -13.94
CA ARG A 170 -11.09 -3.19 -14.49
C ARG A 170 -11.97 -3.14 -15.75
N PHE A 171 -11.54 -3.81 -16.82
CA PHE A 171 -12.20 -3.83 -18.12
C PHE A 171 -12.43 -5.24 -18.65
N GLN A 172 -11.88 -6.27 -18.01
CA GLN A 172 -12.11 -7.67 -18.32
C GLN A 172 -12.93 -8.35 -17.22
N ASN A 173 -13.62 -9.43 -17.56
CA ASN A 173 -14.45 -10.21 -16.64
C ASN A 173 -15.52 -9.38 -15.88
N ILE A 174 -16.08 -8.36 -16.53
CA ILE A 174 -17.18 -7.54 -15.99
C ILE A 174 -18.53 -8.09 -16.41
N GLY A 175 -18.57 -8.83 -17.50
CA GLY A 175 -19.79 -9.45 -18.04
C GLY A 175 -19.45 -10.35 -19.22
N GLY A 176 -20.47 -10.98 -19.83
CA GLY A 176 -20.26 -11.98 -20.88
C GLY A 176 -19.40 -11.49 -22.04
N LYS A 177 -19.56 -10.23 -22.46
CA LYS A 177 -18.81 -9.66 -23.60
C LYS A 177 -17.33 -9.41 -23.29
N THR A 178 -16.95 -9.34 -22.03
CA THR A 178 -15.57 -9.07 -21.59
C THR A 178 -14.94 -10.27 -20.90
N LYS A 179 -15.58 -11.44 -21.02
CA LYS A 179 -15.13 -12.68 -20.38
C LYS A 179 -13.78 -13.10 -20.94
N ASN A 180 -12.79 -13.21 -20.07
CA ASN A 180 -11.51 -13.87 -20.36
C ASN A 180 -11.60 -15.34 -19.93
N THR A 181 -11.13 -16.24 -20.78
CA THR A 181 -11.16 -17.69 -20.51
C THR A 181 -9.90 -18.19 -19.81
N ASN A 182 -8.83 -17.39 -19.82
CA ASN A 182 -7.53 -17.81 -19.32
C ASN A 182 -7.33 -17.57 -17.82
N PHE A 183 -8.16 -16.68 -17.24
CA PHE A 183 -8.11 -16.40 -15.80
C PHE A 183 -9.46 -15.89 -15.27
N LEU A 184 -9.67 -16.12 -13.99
CA LEU A 184 -10.79 -15.60 -13.21
C LEU A 184 -10.42 -14.26 -12.56
N ARG A 185 -11.46 -13.51 -12.12
CA ARG A 185 -11.31 -12.19 -11.52
C ARG A 185 -10.83 -11.15 -12.53
N GLY A 186 -10.04 -10.19 -12.11
CA GLY A 186 -9.58 -9.12 -13.00
C GLY A 186 -8.61 -8.17 -12.34
N TYR A 187 -8.23 -7.15 -13.10
CA TYR A 187 -7.26 -6.17 -12.69
C TYR A 187 -7.57 -4.79 -13.27
N GLY A 188 -7.02 -3.77 -12.66
CA GLY A 188 -6.96 -2.41 -13.18
C GLY A 188 -5.54 -1.90 -13.16
N TYR A 189 -5.31 -0.70 -13.68
CA TYR A 189 -3.99 -0.08 -13.64
C TYR A 189 -4.02 1.21 -12.83
N GLN A 190 -2.94 1.41 -12.12
CA GLN A 190 -2.53 2.71 -11.63
C GLN A 190 -1.27 3.12 -12.35
N GLY A 191 -1.09 4.39 -12.59
CA GLY A 191 0.07 4.85 -13.32
C GLY A 191 0.23 6.36 -13.22
N GLY A 192 1.20 6.85 -13.93
CA GLY A 192 1.47 8.28 -13.97
C GLY A 192 2.55 8.63 -14.97
N ALA A 193 2.58 9.89 -15.34
CA ALA A 193 3.63 10.42 -16.19
C ALA A 193 4.49 11.41 -15.39
N SER A 194 5.75 11.43 -15.68
CA SER A 194 6.71 12.38 -15.11
C SER A 194 7.82 12.67 -16.09
N ARG A 195 8.49 13.79 -15.91
CA ARG A 195 9.73 14.05 -16.62
C ARG A 195 10.90 13.51 -15.80
N THR A 196 11.88 12.99 -16.48
CA THR A 196 13.15 12.59 -15.86
C THR A 196 13.76 13.82 -15.19
N ASP A 197 14.01 13.73 -13.91
CA ASP A 197 14.61 14.83 -13.14
C ASP A 197 16.15 14.75 -13.14
N TRP A 198 16.75 15.80 -12.67
CA TRP A 198 18.20 15.95 -12.60
C TRP A 198 18.90 14.85 -11.78
N THR A 199 18.20 14.18 -10.87
CA THR A 199 18.81 13.18 -9.99
C THR A 199 19.28 11.93 -10.75
N LYS A 200 18.65 11.60 -11.87
CA LYS A 200 19.13 10.54 -12.77
C LYS A 200 20.50 10.91 -13.35
N TYR A 201 20.64 12.14 -13.79
CA TYR A 201 21.87 12.59 -14.44
C TYR A 201 23.05 12.71 -13.47
N VAL A 202 22.81 12.99 -12.20
CA VAL A 202 23.89 13.02 -11.17
C VAL A 202 24.54 11.65 -10.98
N LYS A 203 23.82 10.57 -11.18
CA LYS A 203 24.37 9.21 -11.06
C LYS A 203 25.16 8.77 -12.29
N GLU A 204 24.81 9.29 -13.46
CA GLU A 204 25.34 8.83 -14.76
C GLU A 204 26.30 9.84 -15.39
N ALA A 205 26.27 11.09 -14.96
CA ALA A 205 27.01 12.16 -15.59
C ALA A 205 28.39 12.38 -14.98
N SER A 206 29.31 12.76 -15.84
CA SER A 206 30.59 13.33 -15.46
C SER A 206 30.38 14.66 -14.70
N TYR A 207 31.40 15.17 -14.09
CA TYR A 207 31.42 16.47 -13.42
C TYR A 207 31.61 17.64 -14.39
N GLY A 208 31.47 18.88 -13.92
CA GLY A 208 31.76 20.11 -14.64
C GLY A 208 30.68 20.55 -15.62
N GLU A 209 31.08 21.06 -16.77
CA GLU A 209 30.18 21.64 -17.77
C GLU A 209 29.14 20.65 -18.27
N LYS A 210 29.52 19.41 -18.53
CA LYS A 210 28.62 18.36 -19.02
C LYS A 210 27.50 18.08 -18.04
N LEU A 211 27.81 18.01 -16.73
CA LEU A 211 26.78 17.84 -15.67
C LEU A 211 25.84 19.05 -15.65
N LYS A 212 26.39 20.27 -15.70
CA LYS A 212 25.57 21.49 -15.71
C LYS A 212 24.58 21.51 -16.86
N GLN A 213 25.06 21.18 -18.07
CA GLN A 213 24.19 21.11 -19.26
C GLN A 213 23.13 20.01 -19.15
N ALA A 214 23.45 18.87 -18.59
CA ALA A 214 22.52 17.77 -18.42
C ALA A 214 21.39 18.10 -17.39
N VAL A 215 21.69 18.86 -16.33
CA VAL A 215 20.70 19.16 -15.28
C VAL A 215 19.85 20.40 -15.55
N ILE A 216 20.23 21.26 -16.48
CA ILE A 216 19.49 22.47 -16.85
C ILE A 216 18.20 22.14 -17.58
N ARG A 217 18.20 21.10 -18.42
CA ARG A 217 17.05 20.71 -19.23
C ARG A 217 16.27 19.60 -18.54
N PRO A 218 14.93 19.74 -18.44
CA PRO A 218 14.10 18.60 -18.05
C PRO A 218 14.31 17.46 -19.03
N GLY A 219 14.39 16.23 -18.52
CA GLY A 219 14.48 15.05 -19.37
C GLY A 219 13.19 14.78 -20.15
N GLU A 220 13.19 13.71 -20.89
CA GLU A 220 12.02 13.21 -21.62
C GLU A 220 10.86 12.82 -20.67
N TRP A 221 9.66 12.79 -21.20
CA TRP A 221 8.51 12.27 -20.48
C TRP A 221 8.57 10.75 -20.40
N THR A 222 8.29 10.23 -19.23
CA THR A 222 8.08 8.81 -18.98
C THR A 222 6.68 8.57 -18.47
N MET A 223 6.09 7.46 -18.83
CA MET A 223 4.79 7.01 -18.31
C MET A 223 4.88 5.55 -17.92
N GLY A 224 4.37 5.24 -16.73
CA GLY A 224 4.27 3.86 -16.25
C GLY A 224 2.82 3.47 -15.98
N LEU A 225 2.49 2.23 -16.31
CA LEU A 225 1.23 1.56 -15.99
C LEU A 225 1.55 0.33 -15.14
N ASN A 226 1.10 0.33 -13.87
CA ASN A 226 1.24 -0.81 -12.97
C ASN A 226 -0.11 -1.47 -12.77
N GLY A 227 -0.20 -2.77 -13.08
CA GLY A 227 -1.40 -3.58 -12.89
C GLY A 227 -1.58 -4.01 -11.45
N PHE A 228 -2.80 -3.93 -10.98
CA PHE A 228 -3.25 -4.41 -9.68
C PHE A 228 -4.37 -5.42 -9.92
N GLY A 229 -4.08 -6.68 -9.70
CA GLY A 229 -5.01 -7.79 -9.91
C GLY A 229 -5.29 -8.55 -8.64
N GLU A 230 -6.33 -9.34 -8.67
CA GLU A 230 -6.78 -10.16 -7.56
C GLU A 230 -6.11 -11.53 -7.58
N VAL A 231 -5.62 -11.98 -6.43
CA VAL A 231 -5.19 -13.37 -6.19
C VAL A 231 -6.39 -14.16 -5.66
N LEU A 232 -6.56 -15.40 -6.09
CA LEU A 232 -7.63 -16.27 -5.57
C LEU A 232 -7.30 -16.76 -4.15
N PRO A 233 -8.33 -16.98 -3.30
CA PRO A 233 -8.15 -17.48 -1.96
C PRO A 233 -7.84 -18.98 -1.99
N TYR A 234 -6.58 -19.34 -2.02
CA TYR A 234 -6.13 -20.73 -1.89
C TYR A 234 -5.87 -21.02 -0.43
N HIS A 235 -6.51 -22.06 0.10
CA HIS A 235 -6.40 -22.43 1.52
C HIS A 235 -4.94 -22.74 1.95
N ASP A 236 -4.15 -23.31 1.07
CA ASP A 236 -2.74 -23.61 1.33
C ASP A 236 -1.79 -22.39 1.17
N ASN A 237 -2.29 -21.25 0.66
CA ASN A 237 -1.60 -19.97 0.80
C ASN A 237 -1.83 -19.45 2.21
N LYS A 238 -0.79 -19.50 3.04
CA LYS A 238 -0.94 -19.21 4.48
C LYS A 238 0.26 -18.51 5.07
N ILE A 239 0.03 -17.89 6.22
CA ILE A 239 1.07 -17.48 7.15
C ILE A 239 0.99 -18.34 8.40
N PHE A 240 2.13 -18.55 9.05
CA PHE A 240 2.22 -19.24 10.32
C PHE A 240 3.39 -18.69 11.14
N LEU A 241 3.45 -19.02 12.40
CA LEU A 241 4.52 -18.62 13.31
C LEU A 241 5.63 -19.67 13.32
N ASP A 242 6.86 -19.24 13.03
CA ASP A 242 8.05 -20.08 13.20
C ASP A 242 8.61 -19.87 14.61
N TYR A 243 8.36 -20.83 15.49
CA TYR A 243 8.84 -20.80 16.87
C TYR A 243 10.34 -21.13 17.00
N ASN A 244 11.01 -21.58 15.94
CA ASN A 244 12.45 -21.82 15.93
C ASN A 244 13.24 -20.54 15.63
N LYS A 245 12.56 -19.49 15.18
CA LYS A 245 13.13 -18.17 14.87
C LYS A 245 12.37 -17.10 15.61
N THR A 246 13.08 -16.31 16.38
CA THR A 246 12.50 -15.15 17.08
C THR A 246 13.03 -13.85 16.53
N ASP A 247 12.24 -12.83 16.67
CA ASP A 247 12.65 -11.45 16.43
C ASP A 247 13.51 -10.91 17.61
N LYS A 248 13.90 -9.65 17.53
CA LYS A 248 14.71 -9.00 18.57
C LYS A 248 14.01 -8.86 19.93
N TRP A 249 12.71 -9.09 20.01
CA TRP A 249 11.93 -9.06 21.25
C TRP A 249 11.56 -10.46 21.76
N GLY A 250 12.11 -11.51 21.13
CA GLY A 250 11.85 -12.89 21.50
C GLY A 250 10.51 -13.44 21.00
N LEU A 251 9.80 -12.72 20.14
CA LEU A 251 8.55 -13.18 19.55
C LEU A 251 8.82 -14.07 18.34
N PRO A 252 7.97 -15.10 18.10
CA PRO A 252 8.13 -15.97 16.93
C PRO A 252 7.95 -15.17 15.63
N THR A 253 8.78 -15.48 14.64
CA THR A 253 8.70 -14.80 13.35
C THR A 253 7.55 -15.32 12.50
N VAL A 254 6.96 -14.42 11.69
CA VAL A 254 5.94 -14.80 10.72
C VAL A 254 6.59 -15.38 9.49
N THR A 255 6.14 -16.54 9.06
CA THR A 255 6.57 -17.22 7.83
C THR A 255 5.41 -17.28 6.84
N PHE A 256 5.71 -17.05 5.57
CA PHE A 256 4.76 -17.13 4.47
C PHE A 256 5.00 -18.41 3.68
N ASP A 257 3.94 -19.17 3.47
CA ASP A 257 3.89 -20.26 2.49
C ASP A 257 2.78 -19.92 1.50
N ALA A 258 3.14 -19.19 0.46
CA ALA A 258 2.18 -18.68 -0.52
C ALA A 258 2.82 -18.63 -1.90
N LYS A 259 2.04 -19.01 -2.91
CA LYS A 259 2.49 -19.05 -4.30
C LYS A 259 1.39 -18.60 -5.26
N LEU A 260 1.80 -18.00 -6.36
CA LEU A 260 0.94 -17.73 -7.50
C LEU A 260 0.74 -19.04 -8.28
N ARG A 261 -0.48 -19.25 -8.78
CA ARG A 261 -0.84 -20.43 -9.58
C ARG A 261 -1.14 -20.03 -11.02
N GLU A 262 -1.59 -20.96 -11.79
CA GLU A 262 -1.84 -20.77 -13.22
C GLU A 262 -2.77 -19.58 -13.50
N ASN A 263 -3.83 -19.41 -12.70
CA ASN A 263 -4.75 -18.29 -12.81
C ASN A 263 -4.02 -16.94 -12.70
N GLU A 264 -3.20 -16.77 -11.68
CA GLU A 264 -2.46 -15.55 -11.43
C GLU A 264 -1.34 -15.34 -12.46
N LEU A 265 -0.66 -16.40 -12.86
CA LEU A 265 0.40 -16.33 -13.87
C LEU A 265 -0.16 -15.91 -15.24
N ASN A 266 -1.32 -16.43 -15.62
CA ASN A 266 -2.00 -16.03 -16.86
C ASN A 266 -2.49 -14.58 -16.78
N MET A 267 -3.06 -14.16 -15.65
CA MET A 267 -3.45 -12.77 -15.43
C MET A 267 -2.25 -11.83 -15.50
N ARG A 268 -1.09 -12.19 -14.93
CA ARG A 268 0.15 -11.39 -14.98
C ARG A 268 0.65 -11.18 -16.41
N LYS A 269 0.62 -12.24 -17.25
CA LYS A 269 0.98 -12.13 -18.66
C LYS A 269 0.05 -11.18 -19.41
N ASP A 270 -1.24 -11.32 -19.20
CA ASP A 270 -2.23 -10.43 -19.81
C ASP A 270 -2.07 -8.97 -19.35
N MET A 271 -1.85 -8.74 -18.06
CA MET A 271 -1.54 -7.40 -17.54
C MET A 271 -0.35 -6.74 -18.24
N GLN A 272 0.73 -7.47 -18.44
CA GLN A 272 1.91 -6.93 -19.11
C GLN A 272 1.59 -6.58 -20.57
N LEU A 273 1.02 -7.52 -21.31
CA LEU A 273 0.68 -7.33 -22.72
C LEU A 273 -0.29 -6.16 -22.93
N GLN A 274 -1.33 -6.08 -22.11
CA GLN A 274 -2.31 -4.98 -22.19
C GLN A 274 -1.72 -3.62 -21.84
N ALA A 275 -0.77 -3.55 -20.90
CA ALA A 275 -0.06 -2.31 -20.58
C ALA A 275 0.82 -1.86 -21.76
N MET A 276 1.57 -2.78 -22.36
CA MET A 276 2.40 -2.52 -23.52
C MET A 276 1.54 -2.05 -24.70
N GLU A 277 0.47 -2.76 -25.03
CA GLU A 277 -0.47 -2.39 -26.10
C GLU A 277 -1.04 -0.98 -25.91
N MET A 278 -1.45 -0.63 -24.68
CA MET A 278 -1.99 0.69 -24.41
C MET A 278 -0.98 1.82 -24.61
N LEU A 279 0.26 1.61 -24.19
CA LEU A 279 1.33 2.60 -24.35
C LEU A 279 1.75 2.75 -25.83
N ASP A 280 1.91 1.63 -26.54
CA ASP A 280 2.23 1.61 -27.96
C ASP A 280 1.16 2.29 -28.81
N ASN A 281 -0.12 1.92 -28.63
CA ASN A 281 -1.26 2.55 -29.28
C ASN A 281 -1.43 4.05 -28.95
N ALA A 282 -0.88 4.50 -27.83
CA ALA A 282 -0.86 5.91 -27.47
C ALA A 282 0.32 6.69 -28.07
N GLY A 283 1.22 6.01 -28.80
CA GLY A 283 2.36 6.61 -29.47
C GLY A 283 3.59 6.81 -28.59
N PHE A 284 3.67 6.05 -27.48
CA PHE A 284 4.87 6.01 -26.66
C PHE A 284 5.96 5.17 -27.33
N LYS A 285 7.20 5.40 -26.93
CA LYS A 285 8.38 4.70 -27.41
C LYS A 285 9.07 3.93 -26.29
N ASN A 286 9.93 3.02 -26.66
CA ASN A 286 10.73 2.24 -25.71
C ASN A 286 9.85 1.55 -24.63
N VAL A 287 8.77 0.97 -25.11
CA VAL A 287 7.83 0.25 -24.24
C VAL A 287 8.46 -1.05 -23.72
#